data_6dbb9e003cb5d11591811e16488d4562
#
_entry.id   6dbb9e003cb5d11591811e16488d4562
#
_cell.length_a   1.000
_cell.length_b   1.000
_cell.length_c   1.000
_cell.angle_alpha   90.00
_cell.angle_beta   90.00
_cell.angle_gamma   90.00
#
_symmetry.space_group_name_H-M   'P 1'
#
loop_
_entity.id
_entity.type
_entity.pdbx_description
1 polymer ?
#
loop_
_entity_poly.entity_id
_entity_poly.type
_entity_poly.pdbx_seq_one_letter_code
_entity_poly.pdbx_strand_id
1 'polypeptide(L)'
;MNRVVITGMGAITPLGNTVDAFWNSLKNGENGIAPITKFDASETGISVAAEVKDFEPALYMDRKEYKRMDLYSQYAVAASVQAVADAGLEVDKIDATRFGVIIGSGIGGLNEMESGIIKMENKGPKRVPPMFVPMTIGNMAAGNTSIKIGAKGTSLD
;
A
#
# COMPACT_ATOMS: atom_id res chain seq x y z
N MET A 1 -9.88 25.41 -20.82
CA MET A 1 -9.88 24.20 -19.99
C MET A 1 -8.47 23.63 -19.97
N ASN A 2 -7.89 23.36 -18.79
CA ASN A 2 -6.59 22.73 -18.73
C ASN A 2 -6.74 21.25 -19.09
N ARG A 3 -5.83 20.74 -19.94
CA ARG A 3 -5.76 19.32 -20.29
C ARG A 3 -5.08 18.56 -19.16
N VAL A 4 -5.72 17.53 -18.65
CA VAL A 4 -5.16 16.60 -17.65
C VAL A 4 -4.83 15.28 -18.34
N VAL A 5 -3.67 14.71 -18.04
CA VAL A 5 -3.17 13.46 -18.63
C VAL A 5 -2.58 12.55 -17.56
N ILE A 6 -2.66 11.22 -17.80
CA ILE A 6 -1.93 10.20 -17.02
C ILE A 6 -0.53 10.10 -17.65
N THR A 7 0.50 10.23 -16.82
CA THR A 7 1.90 10.21 -17.26
C THR A 7 2.65 8.96 -16.81
N GLY A 8 2.16 8.26 -15.80
CA GLY A 8 2.76 7.02 -15.32
C GLY A 8 1.80 6.21 -14.46
N MET A 9 2.04 4.92 -14.36
CA MET A 9 1.22 3.96 -13.65
C MET A 9 2.06 3.06 -12.77
N GLY A 10 1.45 2.55 -11.68
CA GLY A 10 2.01 1.52 -10.82
C GLY A 10 0.91 0.60 -10.32
N ALA A 11 1.23 -0.66 -10.09
CA ALA A 11 0.26 -1.65 -9.67
C ALA A 11 0.85 -2.67 -8.69
N ILE A 12 0.12 -2.95 -7.62
CA ILE A 12 0.34 -4.08 -6.72
C ILE A 12 -1.00 -4.82 -6.63
N THR A 13 -1.08 -6.00 -7.20
CA THR A 13 -2.34 -6.74 -7.35
C THR A 13 -2.15 -8.24 -7.10
N PRO A 14 -3.22 -9.00 -6.86
CA PRO A 14 -3.16 -10.47 -6.78
C PRO A 14 -2.67 -11.16 -8.06
N LEU A 15 -2.70 -10.46 -9.20
CA LEU A 15 -2.27 -10.96 -10.51
C LEU A 15 -0.87 -10.50 -10.92
N GLY A 16 -0.25 -9.62 -10.14
CA GLY A 16 1.11 -9.14 -10.39
C GLY A 16 1.44 -7.87 -9.63
N ASN A 17 2.72 -7.69 -9.33
CA ASN A 17 3.24 -6.57 -8.54
C ASN A 17 3.89 -5.49 -9.42
N THR A 18 3.59 -5.47 -10.71
CA THR A 18 3.92 -4.41 -11.66
C THR A 18 2.78 -4.27 -12.66
N VAL A 19 2.70 -3.13 -13.36
CA VAL A 19 1.68 -2.90 -14.41
C VAL A 19 1.78 -3.96 -15.52
N ASP A 20 3.00 -4.28 -15.98
CA ASP A 20 3.21 -5.26 -17.04
C ASP A 20 2.79 -6.67 -16.62
N ALA A 21 3.16 -7.12 -15.42
CA ALA A 21 2.76 -8.41 -14.89
C ALA A 21 1.24 -8.49 -14.77
N PHE A 22 0.61 -7.48 -14.17
CA PHE A 22 -0.83 -7.40 -14.04
C PHE A 22 -1.54 -7.43 -15.40
N TRP A 23 -1.07 -6.63 -16.36
CA TRP A 23 -1.66 -6.57 -17.69
C TRP A 23 -1.51 -7.90 -18.48
N ASN A 24 -0.35 -8.55 -18.37
CA ASN A 24 -0.13 -9.85 -19.00
C ASN A 24 -1.05 -10.92 -18.41
N SER A 25 -1.19 -11.00 -17.10
CA SER A 25 -2.11 -11.92 -16.44
C SER A 25 -3.57 -11.69 -16.87
N LEU A 26 -3.98 -10.41 -16.97
CA LEU A 26 -5.32 -10.07 -17.49
C LEU A 26 -5.53 -10.54 -18.93
N LYS A 27 -4.57 -10.30 -19.82
CA LYS A 27 -4.65 -10.76 -21.23
C LYS A 27 -4.73 -12.28 -21.34
N ASN A 28 -4.06 -13.00 -20.44
CA ASN A 28 -4.06 -14.45 -20.40
C ASN A 28 -5.32 -15.04 -19.74
N GLY A 29 -6.21 -14.20 -19.20
CA GLY A 29 -7.41 -14.64 -18.50
C GLY A 29 -7.11 -15.31 -17.16
N GLU A 30 -5.99 -14.97 -16.51
CA GLU A 30 -5.61 -15.54 -15.22
C GLU A 30 -6.57 -15.10 -14.12
N ASN A 31 -6.83 -15.99 -13.16
CA ASN A 31 -7.68 -15.72 -12.02
C ASN A 31 -6.83 -15.49 -10.76
N GLY A 32 -6.95 -14.30 -10.16
CA GLY A 32 -6.28 -13.95 -8.92
C GLY A 32 -6.96 -14.46 -7.65
N ILE A 33 -8.19 -15.00 -7.75
CA ILE A 33 -8.93 -15.56 -6.62
C ILE A 33 -8.46 -16.99 -6.37
N ALA A 34 -8.08 -17.29 -5.13
CA ALA A 34 -7.58 -18.58 -4.69
C ALA A 34 -8.04 -18.87 -3.24
N PRO A 35 -7.87 -20.10 -2.74
CA PRO A 35 -8.10 -20.37 -1.32
C PRO A 35 -7.31 -19.39 -0.43
N ILE A 36 -7.96 -18.93 0.67
CA ILE A 36 -7.33 -18.04 1.65
C ILE A 36 -6.14 -18.75 2.29
N THR A 37 -5.00 -18.05 2.38
CA THR A 37 -3.77 -18.60 2.97
C THR A 37 -3.28 -17.81 4.18
N LYS A 38 -3.77 -16.60 4.40
CA LYS A 38 -3.30 -15.70 5.48
C LYS A 38 -3.84 -16.04 6.86
N PHE A 39 -4.96 -16.77 6.93
CA PHE A 39 -5.57 -17.22 8.17
C PHE A 39 -6.43 -18.46 7.93
N ASP A 40 -6.83 -19.14 8.99
CA ASP A 40 -7.79 -20.26 8.90
C ASP A 40 -9.21 -19.72 8.65
N ALA A 41 -9.70 -19.93 7.45
CA ALA A 41 -11.01 -19.45 6.99
C ALA A 41 -12.13 -20.50 7.16
N SER A 42 -11.88 -21.65 7.78
CA SER A 42 -12.81 -22.80 7.85
C SER A 42 -14.16 -22.46 8.48
N GLU A 43 -14.18 -21.53 9.45
CA GLU A 43 -15.40 -21.11 10.16
C GLU A 43 -16.05 -19.84 9.61
N THR A 44 -15.45 -19.20 8.60
CA THR A 44 -15.94 -17.89 8.11
C THR A 44 -17.06 -17.99 7.08
N GLY A 45 -17.28 -19.18 6.51
CA GLY A 45 -18.20 -19.40 5.40
C GLY A 45 -17.69 -18.87 4.05
N ILE A 46 -16.53 -18.24 4.01
CA ILE A 46 -15.83 -17.74 2.79
C ILE A 46 -14.44 -18.36 2.79
N SER A 47 -14.13 -19.14 1.76
CA SER A 47 -12.86 -19.88 1.65
C SER A 47 -11.89 -19.33 0.63
N VAL A 48 -12.27 -18.30 -0.14
CA VAL A 48 -11.46 -17.77 -1.23
C VAL A 48 -11.32 -16.26 -1.13
N ALA A 49 -10.16 -15.75 -1.55
CA ALA A 49 -9.86 -14.33 -1.65
C ALA A 49 -8.83 -14.07 -2.75
N ALA A 50 -8.71 -12.81 -3.17
CA ALA A 50 -7.66 -12.35 -4.06
C ALA A 50 -6.52 -11.73 -3.23
N GLU A 51 -5.55 -12.55 -2.83
CA GLU A 51 -4.42 -12.14 -2.01
C GLU A 51 -3.24 -11.69 -2.89
N VAL A 52 -2.60 -10.57 -2.52
CA VAL A 52 -1.32 -10.17 -3.14
C VAL A 52 -0.26 -11.19 -2.75
N LYS A 53 0.46 -11.72 -3.75
CA LYS A 53 1.50 -12.76 -3.63
C LYS A 53 2.87 -12.16 -3.92
N ASP A 54 3.90 -12.73 -3.33
CA ASP A 54 5.31 -12.43 -3.64
C ASP A 54 5.66 -10.93 -3.58
N PHE A 55 4.99 -10.17 -2.71
CA PHE A 55 5.27 -8.76 -2.51
C PHE A 55 6.55 -8.59 -1.70
N GLU A 56 7.54 -7.95 -2.31
CA GLU A 56 8.83 -7.66 -1.68
C GLU A 56 8.98 -6.15 -1.42
N PRO A 57 8.68 -5.66 -0.21
CA PRO A 57 8.72 -4.24 0.10
C PRO A 57 10.13 -3.63 -0.01
N ALA A 58 11.17 -4.44 0.14
CA ALA A 58 12.57 -4.00 0.07
C ALA A 58 12.95 -3.47 -1.33
N LEU A 59 12.19 -3.80 -2.38
CA LEU A 59 12.38 -3.23 -3.72
C LEU A 59 11.99 -1.74 -3.80
N TYR A 60 11.18 -1.25 -2.87
CA TYR A 60 10.58 0.09 -2.93
C TYR A 60 10.93 0.98 -1.73
N MET A 61 11.29 0.38 -0.61
CA MET A 61 11.51 1.13 0.64
C MET A 61 12.48 0.40 1.57
N ASP A 62 13.13 1.16 2.45
CA ASP A 62 14.04 0.61 3.44
C ASP A 62 13.34 -0.23 4.50
N ARG A 63 14.09 -1.18 5.12
CA ARG A 63 13.58 -2.04 6.19
C ARG A 63 12.99 -1.26 7.36
N LYS A 64 13.56 -0.09 7.69
CA LYS A 64 13.05 0.77 8.78
C LYS A 64 11.74 1.44 8.41
N GLU A 65 11.54 1.74 7.12
CA GLU A 65 10.32 2.33 6.60
C GLU A 65 9.18 1.29 6.63
N TYR A 66 9.31 0.17 5.92
CA TYR A 66 8.20 -0.78 5.81
C TYR A 66 7.82 -1.44 7.15
N LYS A 67 8.75 -1.58 8.10
CA LYS A 67 8.41 -2.08 9.44
C LYS A 67 7.55 -1.12 10.29
N ARG A 68 7.34 0.10 9.84
CA ARG A 68 6.50 1.12 10.46
C ARG A 68 5.23 1.40 9.66
N MET A 69 4.89 0.54 8.72
CA MET A 69 3.73 0.64 7.85
C MET A 69 2.97 -0.67 7.86
N ASP A 70 1.64 -0.61 7.95
CA ASP A 70 0.79 -1.75 7.61
C ASP A 70 0.85 -2.02 6.09
N LEU A 71 0.46 -3.22 5.67
CA LEU A 71 0.54 -3.66 4.26
C LEU A 71 -0.18 -2.72 3.30
N TYR A 72 -1.36 -2.16 3.67
CA TYR A 72 -2.08 -1.24 2.78
C TYR A 72 -1.22 -0.02 2.42
N SER A 73 -0.49 0.52 3.40
CA SER A 73 0.41 1.65 3.19
C SER A 73 1.66 1.24 2.40
N GLN A 74 2.20 0.04 2.63
CA GLN A 74 3.32 -0.49 1.84
C GLN A 74 2.94 -0.65 0.36
N TYR A 75 1.74 -1.16 0.07
CA TYR A 75 1.24 -1.30 -1.31
C TYR A 75 1.07 0.06 -1.98
N ALA A 76 0.51 1.04 -1.26
CA ALA A 76 0.34 2.40 -1.76
C ALA A 76 1.67 3.06 -2.11
N VAL A 77 2.67 2.96 -1.22
CA VAL A 77 4.03 3.47 -1.47
C VAL A 77 4.66 2.76 -2.66
N ALA A 78 4.60 1.43 -2.74
CA ALA A 78 5.19 0.65 -3.82
C ALA A 78 4.58 1.02 -5.19
N ALA A 79 3.25 1.06 -5.30
CA ALA A 79 2.56 1.46 -6.52
C ALA A 79 2.89 2.91 -6.92
N SER A 80 3.00 3.82 -5.94
CA SER A 80 3.35 5.21 -6.21
C SER A 80 4.79 5.39 -6.69
N VAL A 81 5.74 4.64 -6.12
CA VAL A 81 7.14 4.62 -6.58
C VAL A 81 7.22 4.13 -8.02
N GLN A 82 6.48 3.06 -8.37
CA GLN A 82 6.39 2.59 -9.76
C GLN A 82 5.82 3.68 -10.67
N ALA A 83 4.71 4.33 -10.29
CA ALA A 83 4.07 5.36 -11.10
C ALA A 83 4.98 6.58 -11.34
N VAL A 84 5.74 7.01 -10.34
CA VAL A 84 6.71 8.11 -10.47
C VAL A 84 7.85 7.73 -11.41
N ALA A 85 8.35 6.49 -11.30
CA ALA A 85 9.39 5.97 -12.18
C ALA A 85 8.91 5.83 -13.63
N ASP A 86 7.71 5.27 -13.84
CA ASP A 86 7.08 5.12 -15.16
C ASP A 86 6.81 6.48 -15.84
N ALA A 87 6.41 7.49 -15.05
CA ALA A 87 6.25 8.86 -15.53
C ALA A 87 7.56 9.56 -15.89
N GLY A 88 8.72 9.00 -15.57
CA GLY A 88 10.01 9.66 -15.71
C GLY A 88 10.13 10.94 -14.88
N LEU A 89 9.39 11.06 -13.78
CA LEU A 89 9.38 12.26 -12.95
C LEU A 89 10.67 12.34 -12.12
N GLU A 90 11.44 13.39 -12.36
CA GLU A 90 12.57 13.77 -11.52
C GLU A 90 12.09 14.78 -10.48
N VAL A 91 11.80 14.27 -9.26
CA VAL A 91 11.17 15.08 -8.20
C VAL A 91 12.00 16.31 -7.82
N ASP A 92 13.32 16.24 -7.95
CA ASP A 92 14.23 17.36 -7.71
C ASP A 92 14.12 18.50 -8.75
N LYS A 93 13.48 18.22 -9.90
CA LYS A 93 13.31 19.18 -10.99
C LYS A 93 11.91 19.79 -11.08
N ILE A 94 11.01 19.39 -10.21
CA ILE A 94 9.63 19.91 -10.16
C ILE A 94 9.41 20.74 -8.88
N ASP A 95 8.40 21.61 -8.92
CA ASP A 95 7.94 22.28 -7.71
C ASP A 95 7.21 21.29 -6.79
N ALA A 96 7.91 20.77 -5.81
CA ALA A 96 7.37 19.79 -4.86
C ALA A 96 6.14 20.30 -4.10
N THR A 97 5.94 21.62 -3.96
CA THR A 97 4.75 22.19 -3.29
C THR A 97 3.49 22.08 -4.13
N ARG A 98 3.64 21.85 -5.44
CA ARG A 98 2.54 21.57 -6.37
C ARG A 98 2.37 20.07 -6.66
N PHE A 99 3.21 19.23 -6.08
CA PHE A 99 3.12 17.79 -6.19
C PHE A 99 2.37 17.24 -4.98
N GLY A 100 1.14 16.80 -5.18
CA GLY A 100 0.26 16.28 -4.15
C GLY A 100 0.06 14.77 -4.25
N VAL A 101 -0.49 14.17 -3.20
CA VAL A 101 -0.81 12.76 -3.09
C VAL A 101 -2.24 12.59 -2.61
N ILE A 102 -3.03 11.78 -3.33
CA ILE A 102 -4.40 11.42 -2.94
C ILE A 102 -4.48 9.90 -3.01
N ILE A 103 -4.77 9.25 -1.88
CA ILE A 103 -4.87 7.78 -1.79
C ILE A 103 -6.07 7.43 -0.93
N GLY A 104 -7.11 6.87 -1.53
CA GLY A 104 -8.28 6.37 -0.81
C GLY A 104 -8.02 5.01 -0.15
N SER A 105 -8.44 4.86 1.10
CA SER A 105 -8.43 3.60 1.85
C SER A 105 -9.73 3.45 2.62
N GLY A 106 -10.41 2.31 2.50
CA GLY A 106 -11.68 2.08 3.19
C GLY A 106 -11.57 1.91 4.70
N ILE A 107 -10.40 1.44 5.20
CA ILE A 107 -10.24 1.07 6.62
C ILE A 107 -8.87 1.51 7.17
N GLY A 108 -7.83 1.49 6.35
CA GLY A 108 -6.45 1.66 6.80
C GLY A 108 -5.81 0.34 7.23
N GLY A 109 -5.00 0.37 8.29
CA GLY A 109 -4.16 -0.75 8.74
C GLY A 109 -4.88 -1.79 9.59
N LEU A 110 -5.75 -2.60 8.99
CA LEU A 110 -6.54 -3.60 9.69
C LEU A 110 -5.67 -4.68 10.35
N ASN A 111 -4.58 -5.12 9.70
CA ASN A 111 -3.69 -6.14 10.26
C ASN A 111 -2.99 -5.64 11.54
N GLU A 112 -2.51 -4.40 11.53
CA GLU A 112 -1.89 -3.81 12.72
C GLU A 112 -2.91 -3.51 13.81
N MET A 113 -4.14 -3.17 13.46
CA MET A 113 -5.23 -2.98 14.42
C MET A 113 -5.53 -4.29 15.14
N GLU A 114 -5.76 -5.38 14.42
CA GLU A 114 -6.00 -6.70 14.97
C GLU A 114 -4.84 -7.16 15.87
N SER A 115 -3.60 -7.14 15.34
CA SER A 115 -2.43 -7.58 16.08
C SER A 115 -2.17 -6.75 17.34
N GLY A 116 -2.44 -5.45 17.28
CA GLY A 116 -2.33 -4.54 18.41
C GLY A 116 -3.34 -4.82 19.51
N ILE A 117 -4.61 -5.09 19.15
CA ILE A 117 -5.67 -5.47 20.08
C ILE A 117 -5.35 -6.80 20.76
N ILE A 118 -4.96 -7.82 19.98
CA ILE A 118 -4.54 -9.13 20.51
C ILE A 118 -3.36 -9.01 21.48
N LYS A 119 -2.37 -8.16 21.15
CA LYS A 119 -1.24 -7.89 22.06
C LYS A 119 -1.68 -7.21 23.35
N MET A 120 -2.58 -6.23 23.22
CA MET A 120 -3.12 -5.53 24.39
C MET A 120 -3.85 -6.48 25.33
N GLU A 121 -4.70 -7.35 24.78
CA GLU A 121 -5.48 -8.33 25.55
C GLU A 121 -4.58 -9.37 26.23
N ASN A 122 -3.65 -9.96 25.49
CA ASN A 122 -2.82 -11.06 25.99
C ASN A 122 -1.62 -10.61 26.86
N LYS A 123 -1.09 -9.37 26.65
CA LYS A 123 0.17 -8.91 27.25
C LYS A 123 0.05 -7.56 27.96
N GLY A 124 -1.15 -6.98 27.97
CA GLY A 124 -1.45 -5.69 28.58
C GLY A 124 -1.13 -4.47 27.71
N PRO A 125 -1.71 -3.30 28.05
CA PRO A 125 -1.67 -2.09 27.21
C PRO A 125 -0.25 -1.56 26.98
N LYS A 126 0.70 -1.80 27.86
CA LYS A 126 2.11 -1.38 27.71
C LYS A 126 2.84 -2.09 26.57
N ARG A 127 2.23 -3.11 25.96
CA ARG A 127 2.80 -3.89 24.85
C ARG A 127 2.31 -3.45 23.48
N VAL A 128 1.34 -2.54 23.43
CA VAL A 128 0.92 -1.92 22.16
C VAL A 128 2.06 -1.04 21.63
N PRO A 129 2.47 -1.19 20.37
CA PRO A 129 3.58 -0.40 19.81
C PRO A 129 3.29 1.10 19.82
N PRO A 130 4.26 1.98 20.07
CA PRO A 130 4.08 3.44 19.96
C PRO A 130 3.61 3.90 18.57
N MET A 131 3.96 3.14 17.53
CA MET A 131 3.57 3.40 16.14
C MET A 131 2.18 2.83 15.78
N PHE A 132 1.43 2.31 16.75
CA PHE A 132 0.12 1.69 16.50
C PHE A 132 -0.82 2.64 15.73
N VAL A 133 -1.02 3.85 16.24
CA VAL A 133 -1.92 4.82 15.59
C VAL A 133 -1.43 5.20 14.17
N PRO A 134 -0.17 5.62 13.96
CA PRO A 134 0.33 5.88 12.62
C PRO A 134 0.27 4.70 11.64
N MET A 135 0.28 3.47 12.14
CA MET A 135 0.19 2.28 11.27
C MET A 135 -1.26 1.92 10.93
N THR A 136 -2.24 2.35 11.74
CA THR A 136 -3.65 1.96 11.57
C THR A 136 -4.51 2.98 10.84
N ILE A 137 -4.25 4.29 10.97
CA ILE A 137 -5.11 5.33 10.39
C ILE A 137 -4.96 5.42 8.86
N GLY A 138 -6.09 5.54 8.14
CA GLY A 138 -6.17 5.45 6.68
C GLY A 138 -5.29 6.46 5.94
N ASN A 139 -5.25 7.71 6.40
CA ASN A 139 -4.51 8.80 5.76
C ASN A 139 -2.97 8.61 5.75
N MET A 140 -2.44 7.66 6.51
CA MET A 140 -0.99 7.40 6.52
C MET A 140 -0.46 6.76 5.25
N ALA A 141 -1.32 6.15 4.43
CA ALA A 141 -0.91 5.73 3.09
C ALA A 141 -0.49 6.93 2.24
N ALA A 142 -1.30 8.00 2.22
CA ALA A 142 -0.96 9.25 1.52
C ALA A 142 0.23 9.96 2.18
N GLY A 143 0.27 10.01 3.52
CA GLY A 143 1.38 10.61 4.27
C GLY A 143 2.73 9.93 4.01
N ASN A 144 2.80 8.60 4.15
CA ASN A 144 4.01 7.83 3.89
C ASN A 144 4.46 7.92 2.43
N THR A 145 3.50 7.90 1.49
CA THR A 145 3.79 8.10 0.07
C THR A 145 4.37 9.49 -0.17
N SER A 146 3.76 10.55 0.37
CA SER A 146 4.27 11.92 0.23
C SER A 146 5.72 12.06 0.72
N ILE A 147 6.03 11.48 1.88
CA ILE A 147 7.39 11.45 2.41
C ILE A 147 8.34 10.71 1.47
N LYS A 148 7.91 9.53 0.97
CA LYS A 148 8.74 8.66 0.13
C LYS A 148 9.09 9.28 -1.21
N ILE A 149 8.12 9.91 -1.89
CA ILE A 149 8.32 10.51 -3.20
C ILE A 149 8.66 12.00 -3.15
N GLY A 150 8.81 12.59 -1.96
CA GLY A 150 9.19 13.99 -1.80
C GLY A 150 8.09 15.01 -2.13
N ALA A 151 6.82 14.59 -2.17
CA ALA A 151 5.69 15.48 -2.42
C ALA A 151 5.44 16.38 -1.21
N LYS A 152 5.27 17.68 -1.44
CA LYS A 152 5.02 18.71 -0.40
C LYS A 152 3.73 19.49 -0.65
N GLY A 153 2.95 19.10 -1.64
CA GLY A 153 1.63 19.64 -1.92
C GLY A 153 0.55 18.99 -1.04
N THR A 154 -0.69 19.05 -1.49
CA THR A 154 -1.83 18.48 -0.77
C THR A 154 -1.68 16.97 -0.60
N SER A 155 -1.86 16.47 0.64
CA SER A 155 -1.93 15.04 0.95
C SER A 155 -3.32 14.75 1.53
N LEU A 156 -4.09 13.90 0.83
CA LEU A 156 -5.47 13.55 1.16
C LEU A 156 -5.68 12.04 1.16
N ASP A 157 -6.68 11.64 1.94
CA ASP A 157 -7.23 10.29 2.05
C ASP A 157 -8.70 10.31 1.59
#